data_6ed834df1ddc6e2212c82820a513f2ff
#
_entry.id   6ed834df1ddc6e2212c82820a513f2ff
#
_cell.length_a   1.000
_cell.length_b   1.000
_cell.length_c   1.000
_cell.angle_alpha   90.00
_cell.angle_beta   90.00
_cell.angle_gamma   90.00
#
_symmetry.space_group_name_H-M   'P 1'
#
loop_
_entity.id
_entity.type
_entity.pdbx_description
1 polymer ?
#
loop_
_entity_poly.entity_id
_entity_poly.type
_entity_poly.pdbx_seq_one_letter_code
_entity_poly.pdbx_strand_id
1 'polypeptide(L)'
;TKTGLVAKDNLHDFAVFIARQAAVVLDIAERQLTGGRYKVPRYVHQSIRNNRDFKSSLANIAQETEQTVKAVRAEASNYLREMISIPTSFWLDVWAKLCEFFLGLGYDKDLQYDATDVERIRDIVRRYPSALLWTHKTYVDGFVVPKILFDNNFPLPHFFGGANLDIPVLSFFLRRAGGIFIRRSFQDNEVYKLSLKQYIGYL
;
A
#
# COMPACT_ATOMS: atom_id res chain seq x y z
N THR A 1 -5.16 -22.65 -39.01
CA THR A 1 -4.65 -21.84 -37.89
C THR A 1 -4.86 -20.36 -38.18
N LYS A 2 -5.99 -19.82 -37.71
CA LYS A 2 -6.27 -18.37 -37.77
C LYS A 2 -5.51 -17.67 -36.66
N THR A 3 -4.33 -17.15 -36.95
CA THR A 3 -3.68 -16.15 -36.14
C THR A 3 -4.49 -14.85 -36.29
N GLY A 4 -5.41 -14.62 -35.36
CA GLY A 4 -6.11 -13.35 -35.26
C GLY A 4 -5.12 -12.23 -34.99
N LEU A 5 -4.95 -11.31 -35.92
CA LEU A 5 -4.27 -10.04 -35.74
C LEU A 5 -5.00 -9.29 -34.62
N VAL A 6 -4.39 -9.21 -33.47
CA VAL A 6 -4.85 -8.35 -32.39
C VAL A 6 -4.73 -6.92 -32.89
N ALA A 7 -5.84 -6.20 -32.94
CA ALA A 7 -5.83 -4.79 -33.34
C ALA A 7 -4.87 -3.99 -32.45
N LYS A 8 -4.20 -2.96 -32.99
CA LYS A 8 -3.20 -2.15 -32.28
C LYS A 8 -3.72 -1.58 -30.94
N ASP A 9 -5.01 -1.28 -30.87
CA ASP A 9 -5.65 -0.78 -29.64
C ASP A 9 -5.76 -1.85 -28.55
N ASN A 10 -5.83 -3.14 -28.94
CA ASN A 10 -5.84 -4.24 -27.98
C ASN A 10 -4.43 -4.68 -27.56
N LEU A 11 -3.38 -4.24 -28.25
CA LEU A 11 -2.01 -4.62 -27.94
C LEU A 11 -1.53 -4.03 -26.62
N HIS A 12 -1.94 -2.80 -26.33
CA HIS A 12 -1.65 -2.13 -25.06
C HIS A 12 -2.37 -2.83 -23.90
N ASP A 13 -3.65 -3.12 -24.06
CA ASP A 13 -4.45 -3.83 -23.04
C ASP A 13 -3.96 -5.25 -22.83
N PHE A 14 -3.54 -5.93 -23.88
CA PHE A 14 -2.92 -7.25 -23.82
C PHE A 14 -1.56 -7.19 -23.11
N ALA A 15 -0.72 -6.22 -23.41
CA ALA A 15 0.57 -6.02 -22.74
C ALA A 15 0.39 -5.74 -21.23
N VAL A 16 -0.60 -4.92 -20.87
CA VAL A 16 -0.97 -4.65 -19.48
C VAL A 16 -1.48 -5.91 -18.79
N PHE A 17 -2.31 -6.71 -19.48
CA PHE A 17 -2.79 -7.99 -18.96
C PHE A 17 -1.64 -8.96 -18.70
N ILE A 18 -0.73 -9.16 -19.67
CA ILE A 18 0.45 -10.04 -19.50
C ILE A 18 1.36 -9.54 -18.39
N ALA A 19 1.60 -8.23 -18.32
CA ALA A 19 2.40 -7.64 -17.24
C ALA A 19 1.77 -7.87 -15.85
N ARG A 20 0.44 -7.82 -15.74
CA ARG A 20 -0.29 -8.15 -14.50
C ARG A 20 -0.15 -9.63 -14.14
N GLN A 21 -0.32 -10.54 -15.12
CA GLN A 21 -0.16 -11.97 -14.86
C GLN A 21 1.28 -12.31 -14.46
N ALA A 22 2.27 -11.75 -15.14
CA ALA A 22 3.66 -11.90 -14.78
C ALA A 22 3.95 -11.37 -13.37
N ALA A 23 3.38 -10.21 -13.00
CA ALA A 23 3.51 -9.64 -11.67
C ALA A 23 2.90 -10.55 -10.59
N VAL A 24 1.74 -11.15 -10.86
CA VAL A 24 1.10 -12.12 -9.95
C VAL A 24 1.96 -13.38 -9.79
N VAL A 25 2.48 -13.92 -10.88
CA VAL A 25 3.34 -15.12 -10.84
C VAL A 25 4.64 -14.82 -10.07
N LEU A 26 5.25 -13.65 -10.31
CA LEU A 26 6.46 -13.24 -9.57
C LEU A 26 6.17 -13.03 -8.08
N ASP A 27 5.02 -12.43 -7.73
CA ASP A 27 4.60 -12.26 -6.33
C ASP A 27 4.36 -13.61 -5.64
N ILE A 28 3.74 -14.57 -6.35
CA ILE A 28 3.56 -15.95 -5.85
C ILE A 28 4.92 -16.65 -5.67
N ALA A 29 5.82 -16.54 -6.64
CA ALA A 29 7.15 -17.11 -6.57
C ALA A 29 7.98 -16.50 -5.42
N GLU A 30 7.90 -15.17 -5.26
CA GLU A 30 8.55 -14.46 -4.16
C GLU A 30 8.02 -14.92 -2.80
N ARG A 31 6.71 -15.12 -2.66
CA ARG A 31 6.10 -15.67 -1.42
C ARG A 31 6.54 -17.09 -1.12
N GLN A 32 6.78 -17.90 -2.14
CA GLN A 32 7.31 -19.26 -1.97
C GLN A 32 8.76 -19.24 -1.48
N LEU A 33 9.57 -18.27 -1.95
CA LEU A 33 10.97 -18.12 -1.58
C LEU A 33 11.17 -17.46 -0.22
N THR A 34 10.37 -16.44 0.10
CA THR A 34 10.48 -15.62 1.32
C THR A 34 9.44 -15.95 2.39
N GLY A 35 8.56 -16.94 2.12
CA GLY A 35 7.38 -17.22 2.92
C GLY A 35 6.30 -16.14 2.72
N GLY A 36 5.27 -16.08 3.52
CA GLY A 36 4.20 -15.08 3.42
C GLY A 36 4.61 -13.65 3.81
N ARG A 37 5.90 -13.30 3.69
CA ARG A 37 6.50 -12.08 4.24
C ARG A 37 5.99 -10.80 3.61
N TYR A 38 5.78 -10.80 2.30
CA TYR A 38 5.54 -9.55 1.57
C TYR A 38 4.35 -9.64 0.63
N LYS A 39 3.35 -8.81 0.88
CA LYS A 39 2.28 -8.54 -0.08
C LYS A 39 2.58 -7.21 -0.75
N VAL A 40 3.05 -7.25 -1.99
CA VAL A 40 3.37 -6.04 -2.76
C VAL A 40 2.25 -5.76 -3.75
N PRO A 41 1.38 -4.78 -3.51
CA PRO A 41 0.36 -4.37 -4.48
C PRO A 41 1.04 -3.73 -5.69
N ARG A 42 0.73 -4.24 -6.90
CA ARG A 42 1.25 -3.69 -8.15
C ARG A 42 0.12 -3.08 -8.97
N TYR A 43 0.44 -2.03 -9.71
CA TYR A 43 -0.51 -1.33 -10.60
C TYR A 43 -1.76 -0.75 -9.92
N VAL A 44 -1.68 -0.48 -8.60
CA VAL A 44 -2.79 0.05 -7.80
C VAL A 44 -3.40 1.28 -8.45
N HIS A 45 -2.57 2.25 -8.82
CA HIS A 45 -3.02 3.51 -9.42
C HIS A 45 -3.83 3.29 -10.70
N GLN A 46 -3.37 2.42 -11.60
CA GLN A 46 -4.07 2.12 -12.84
C GLN A 46 -5.36 1.35 -12.61
N SER A 47 -5.34 0.40 -11.68
CA SER A 47 -6.51 -0.41 -11.32
C SER A 47 -7.62 0.45 -10.77
N ILE A 48 -7.31 1.38 -9.85
CA ILE A 48 -8.27 2.32 -9.30
C ILE A 48 -8.81 3.25 -10.40
N ARG A 49 -7.92 3.86 -11.19
CA ARG A 49 -8.33 4.76 -12.27
C ARG A 49 -9.22 4.10 -13.33
N ASN A 50 -9.06 2.80 -13.56
CA ASN A 50 -9.84 2.06 -14.54
C ASN A 50 -11.14 1.49 -13.98
N ASN A 51 -11.33 1.52 -12.65
CA ASN A 51 -12.55 1.06 -12.01
C ASN A 51 -13.76 1.89 -12.49
N ARG A 52 -14.85 1.19 -12.88
CA ARG A 52 -16.07 1.83 -13.42
C ARG A 52 -16.80 2.65 -12.37
N ASP A 53 -16.95 2.09 -11.17
CA ASP A 53 -17.67 2.74 -10.08
C ASP A 53 -16.93 4.00 -9.61
N PHE A 54 -15.60 3.95 -9.57
CA PHE A 54 -14.78 5.12 -9.28
C PHE A 54 -14.97 6.22 -10.33
N LYS A 55 -14.97 5.86 -11.62
CA LYS A 55 -15.20 6.82 -12.71
C LYS A 55 -16.59 7.45 -12.67
N SER A 56 -17.62 6.67 -12.37
CA SER A 56 -18.99 7.18 -12.24
C SER A 56 -19.15 8.09 -11.04
N SER A 57 -18.59 7.72 -9.89
CA SER A 57 -18.60 8.56 -8.67
C SER A 57 -17.89 9.91 -8.89
N LEU A 58 -16.76 9.92 -9.61
CA LEU A 58 -16.08 11.17 -9.97
C LEU A 58 -16.90 12.03 -10.93
N ALA A 59 -17.68 11.42 -11.82
CA ALA A 59 -18.57 12.18 -12.72
C ALA A 59 -19.73 12.83 -11.93
N ASN A 60 -20.28 12.14 -10.93
CA ASN A 60 -21.30 12.70 -10.05
C ASN A 60 -20.76 13.90 -9.25
N ILE A 61 -19.57 13.75 -8.65
CA ILE A 61 -18.92 14.86 -7.93
C ILE A 61 -18.69 16.05 -8.86
N ALA A 62 -18.27 15.80 -10.11
CA ALA A 62 -18.05 16.86 -11.08
C ALA A 62 -19.35 17.64 -11.38
N GLN A 63 -20.49 16.95 -11.46
CA GLN A 63 -21.80 17.55 -11.64
C GLN A 63 -22.23 18.35 -10.40
N GLU A 64 -22.06 17.81 -9.20
CA GLU A 64 -22.43 18.45 -7.94
C GLU A 64 -21.59 19.72 -7.65
N THR A 65 -20.33 19.71 -8.08
CA THR A 65 -19.38 20.82 -7.84
C THR A 65 -19.26 21.79 -9.01
N GLU A 66 -20.06 21.62 -10.07
CA GLU A 66 -20.03 22.42 -11.31
C GLU A 66 -18.65 22.45 -11.98
N GLN A 67 -17.87 21.38 -11.81
CA GLN A 67 -16.54 21.22 -12.39
C GLN A 67 -16.56 20.31 -13.62
N THR A 68 -15.51 20.40 -14.43
CA THR A 68 -15.36 19.46 -15.54
C THR A 68 -14.92 18.09 -15.01
N VAL A 69 -15.48 17.01 -15.58
CA VAL A 69 -15.08 15.63 -15.25
C VAL A 69 -13.56 15.42 -15.43
N LYS A 70 -12.96 16.12 -16.38
CA LYS A 70 -11.51 16.06 -16.64
C LYS A 70 -10.71 16.64 -15.45
N ALA A 71 -11.16 17.77 -14.89
CA ALA A 71 -10.51 18.41 -13.76
C ALA A 71 -10.59 17.53 -12.51
N VAL A 72 -11.79 17.01 -12.17
CA VAL A 72 -12.02 16.14 -11.02
C VAL A 72 -11.22 14.83 -11.14
N ARG A 73 -11.12 14.23 -12.33
CA ARG A 73 -10.27 13.05 -12.58
C ARG A 73 -8.78 13.35 -12.43
N ALA A 74 -8.32 14.52 -12.85
CA ALA A 74 -6.94 14.93 -12.69
C ALA A 74 -6.61 15.12 -11.20
N GLU A 75 -7.51 15.75 -10.45
CA GLU A 75 -7.41 15.94 -9.01
C GLU A 75 -7.35 14.59 -8.26
N ALA A 76 -8.28 13.67 -8.54
CA ALA A 76 -8.27 12.32 -7.98
C ALA A 76 -6.97 11.57 -8.29
N SER A 77 -6.45 11.70 -9.54
CA SER A 77 -5.18 11.10 -9.92
C SER A 77 -3.99 11.67 -9.14
N ASN A 78 -4.02 12.96 -8.79
CA ASN A 78 -3.00 13.60 -7.97
C ASN A 78 -3.06 13.08 -6.53
N TYR A 79 -4.27 13.00 -5.95
CA TYR A 79 -4.45 12.43 -4.60
C TYR A 79 -4.01 10.97 -4.51
N LEU A 80 -4.35 10.15 -5.50
CA LEU A 80 -3.88 8.77 -5.54
C LEU A 80 -2.35 8.69 -5.60
N ARG A 81 -1.68 9.56 -6.37
CA ARG A 81 -0.21 9.62 -6.41
C ARG A 81 0.41 10.05 -5.08
N GLU A 82 -0.27 10.95 -4.37
CA GLU A 82 0.15 11.40 -3.05
C GLU A 82 0.05 10.29 -2.00
N MET A 83 -1.01 9.48 -2.05
CA MET A 83 -1.31 8.46 -1.05
C MET A 83 -0.63 7.12 -1.30
N ILE A 84 -0.58 6.66 -2.56
CA ILE A 84 -0.19 5.28 -2.87
C ILE A 84 1.25 4.98 -2.46
N SER A 85 1.40 3.99 -1.61
CA SER A 85 2.69 3.41 -1.29
C SER A 85 3.18 2.48 -2.42
N ILE A 86 4.48 2.31 -2.54
CA ILE A 86 5.12 1.50 -3.57
C ILE A 86 6.11 0.55 -2.88
N PRO A 87 5.63 -0.37 -2.01
CA PRO A 87 6.50 -1.28 -1.31
C PRO A 87 7.20 -2.23 -2.28
N THR A 88 8.46 -2.54 -2.00
CA THR A 88 9.21 -3.60 -2.68
C THR A 88 9.92 -4.44 -1.64
N SER A 89 10.15 -5.74 -1.93
CA SER A 89 10.81 -6.67 -1.02
C SER A 89 12.15 -6.12 -0.52
N PHE A 90 12.95 -5.59 -1.42
CA PHE A 90 14.25 -4.99 -1.08
C PHE A 90 14.11 -3.87 -0.02
N TRP A 91 13.19 -2.92 -0.23
CA TRP A 91 13.02 -1.81 0.70
C TRP A 91 12.35 -2.21 2.01
N LEU A 92 11.51 -3.25 2.00
CA LEU A 92 10.96 -3.83 3.21
C LEU A 92 12.05 -4.49 4.06
N ASP A 93 12.98 -5.23 3.43
CA ASP A 93 14.14 -5.80 4.13
C ASP A 93 15.07 -4.71 4.67
N VAL A 94 15.33 -3.67 3.88
CA VAL A 94 16.12 -2.49 4.33
C VAL A 94 15.43 -1.83 5.53
N TRP A 95 14.11 -1.64 5.48
CA TRP A 95 13.35 -1.06 6.59
C TRP A 95 13.44 -1.92 7.85
N ALA A 96 13.29 -3.24 7.73
CA ALA A 96 13.41 -4.15 8.86
C ALA A 96 14.82 -4.08 9.51
N LYS A 97 15.87 -4.01 8.67
CA LYS A 97 17.25 -3.86 9.17
C LYS A 97 17.50 -2.49 9.80
N LEU A 98 16.91 -1.44 9.29
CA LEU A 98 16.95 -0.11 9.93
C LEU A 98 16.24 -0.11 11.28
N CYS A 99 15.08 -0.77 11.39
CA CYS A 99 14.39 -0.94 12.66
C CYS A 99 15.28 -1.66 13.69
N GLU A 100 15.89 -2.77 13.28
CA GLU A 100 16.83 -3.52 14.13
C GLU A 100 18.03 -2.64 14.59
N PHE A 101 18.61 -1.88 13.68
CA PHE A 101 19.73 -0.98 13.96
C PHE A 101 19.33 0.11 14.96
N PHE A 102 18.23 0.84 14.73
CA PHE A 102 17.80 1.92 15.61
C PHE A 102 17.40 1.42 16.99
N LEU A 103 16.74 0.27 17.08
CA LEU A 103 16.43 -0.34 18.37
C LEU A 103 17.70 -0.75 19.12
N GLY A 104 18.69 -1.30 18.41
CA GLY A 104 19.96 -1.71 19.00
C GLY A 104 20.85 -0.58 19.51
N LEU A 105 20.56 0.69 19.14
CA LEU A 105 21.28 1.87 19.67
C LEU A 105 20.90 2.24 21.12
N GLY A 106 19.68 1.92 21.54
CA GLY A 106 19.18 2.39 22.82
C GLY A 106 18.33 1.40 23.62
N TYR A 107 18.11 0.20 23.09
CA TYR A 107 17.26 -0.81 23.69
C TYR A 107 17.91 -2.19 23.61
N ASP A 108 17.47 -3.11 24.46
CA ASP A 108 17.86 -4.51 24.38
C ASP A 108 17.40 -5.11 23.04
N LYS A 109 18.22 -6.00 22.49
CA LYS A 109 17.92 -6.67 21.23
C LYS A 109 16.74 -7.63 21.33
N ASP A 110 16.49 -8.13 22.52
CA ASP A 110 15.43 -9.11 22.78
C ASP A 110 14.15 -8.39 23.21
N LEU A 111 13.25 -8.22 22.23
CA LEU A 111 11.92 -7.67 22.49
C LEU A 111 11.08 -8.72 23.22
N GLN A 112 10.54 -8.34 24.38
CA GLN A 112 9.65 -9.22 25.16
C GLN A 112 8.20 -9.04 24.64
N TYR A 113 7.61 -10.12 24.15
CA TYR A 113 6.21 -10.20 23.74
C TYR A 113 5.69 -11.62 23.95
N ASP A 114 4.37 -11.76 24.01
CA ASP A 114 3.74 -13.08 24.16
C ASP A 114 3.68 -13.80 22.81
N ALA A 115 4.36 -14.94 22.72
CA ALA A 115 4.37 -15.77 21.51
C ALA A 115 2.98 -16.32 21.15
N THR A 116 2.12 -16.55 22.15
CA THR A 116 0.74 -17.01 21.93
C THR A 116 -0.11 -15.94 21.26
N ASP A 117 0.08 -14.69 21.61
CA ASP A 117 -0.60 -13.57 20.95
C ASP A 117 -0.13 -13.42 19.50
N VAL A 118 1.15 -13.63 19.23
CA VAL A 118 1.69 -13.60 17.85
C VAL A 118 1.05 -14.68 16.98
N GLU A 119 0.93 -15.92 17.49
CA GLU A 119 0.29 -17.01 16.75
C GLU A 119 -1.23 -16.74 16.54
N ARG A 120 -1.90 -16.19 17.54
CA ARG A 120 -3.30 -15.80 17.41
C ARG A 120 -3.51 -14.71 16.34
N ILE A 121 -2.63 -13.70 16.30
CA ILE A 121 -2.64 -12.68 15.23
C ILE A 121 -2.39 -13.34 13.89
N ARG A 122 -1.45 -14.28 13.80
CA ARG A 122 -1.14 -15.03 12.57
C ARG A 122 -2.37 -15.74 12.01
N ASP A 123 -3.13 -16.42 12.85
CA ASP A 123 -4.35 -17.11 12.45
C ASP A 123 -5.43 -16.14 11.93
N ILE A 124 -5.54 -14.98 12.54
CA ILE A 124 -6.50 -13.95 12.13
C ILE A 124 -6.10 -13.36 10.76
N VAL A 125 -4.86 -12.91 10.59
CA VAL A 125 -4.42 -12.24 9.36
C VAL A 125 -4.33 -13.17 8.15
N ARG A 126 -4.27 -14.49 8.38
CA ARG A 126 -4.35 -15.49 7.30
C ARG A 126 -5.77 -15.64 6.75
N ARG A 127 -6.79 -15.42 7.57
CA ARG A 127 -8.19 -15.66 7.24
C ARG A 127 -8.93 -14.41 6.81
N TYR A 128 -8.54 -13.27 7.35
CA TYR A 128 -9.28 -12.01 7.22
C TYR A 128 -8.38 -10.84 6.83
N PRO A 129 -8.87 -9.91 5.99
CA PRO A 129 -8.26 -8.59 5.89
C PRO A 129 -8.22 -7.96 7.28
N SER A 130 -7.05 -7.52 7.70
CA SER A 130 -6.84 -7.13 9.11
C SER A 130 -6.22 -5.75 9.21
N ALA A 131 -6.67 -4.97 10.19
CA ALA A 131 -6.06 -3.71 10.58
C ALA A 131 -5.45 -3.85 11.98
N LEU A 132 -4.17 -3.49 12.11
CA LEU A 132 -3.48 -3.43 13.37
C LEU A 132 -3.62 -2.02 13.95
N LEU A 133 -4.26 -1.91 15.08
CA LEU A 133 -4.39 -0.65 15.82
C LEU A 133 -3.55 -0.74 17.08
N TRP A 134 -2.63 0.20 17.25
CA TRP A 134 -1.83 0.28 18.47
C TRP A 134 -1.86 1.70 19.06
N THR A 135 -1.67 1.77 20.35
CA THR A 135 -1.51 3.05 21.04
C THR A 135 -0.12 3.62 20.74
N HIS A 136 -0.06 4.62 19.88
CA HIS A 136 1.20 5.26 19.50
C HIS A 136 1.66 6.22 20.59
N LYS A 137 2.53 5.76 21.47
CA LYS A 137 3.05 6.53 22.62
C LYS A 137 4.36 7.23 22.31
N THR A 138 5.17 6.63 21.44
CA THR A 138 6.50 7.13 21.09
C THR A 138 6.82 6.88 19.63
N TYR A 139 7.81 7.59 19.09
CA TYR A 139 8.34 7.32 17.75
C TYR A 139 8.97 5.93 17.62
N VAL A 140 9.37 5.32 18.76
CA VAL A 140 9.98 3.98 18.81
C VAL A 140 9.00 2.89 18.40
N ASP A 141 7.70 3.08 18.63
CA ASP A 141 6.66 2.13 18.26
C ASP A 141 6.70 1.81 16.74
N GLY A 142 7.07 2.81 15.93
CA GLY A 142 7.26 2.66 14.48
C GLY A 142 8.42 1.73 14.08
N PHE A 143 9.31 1.39 15.01
CA PHE A 143 10.41 0.44 14.79
C PHE A 143 10.13 -0.91 15.46
N VAL A 144 9.49 -0.91 16.63
CA VAL A 144 9.20 -2.13 17.43
C VAL A 144 8.22 -3.03 16.68
N VAL A 145 7.08 -2.47 16.21
CA VAL A 145 6.04 -3.28 15.55
C VAL A 145 6.56 -3.92 14.25
N PRO A 146 7.20 -3.21 13.32
CA PRO A 146 7.80 -3.85 12.14
C PRO A 146 8.85 -4.91 12.50
N LYS A 147 9.67 -4.69 13.54
CA LYS A 147 10.68 -5.65 13.98
C LYS A 147 10.03 -6.96 14.46
N ILE A 148 9.02 -6.89 15.33
CA ILE A 148 8.30 -8.06 15.82
C ILE A 148 7.65 -8.82 14.64
N LEU A 149 7.00 -8.12 13.74
CA LEU A 149 6.36 -8.73 12.57
C LEU A 149 7.38 -9.40 11.66
N PHE A 150 8.51 -8.74 11.41
CA PHE A 150 9.58 -9.28 10.58
C PHE A 150 10.20 -10.53 11.17
N ASP A 151 10.55 -10.51 12.47
CA ASP A 151 11.17 -11.65 13.17
C ASP A 151 10.25 -12.87 13.20
N ASN A 152 8.95 -12.65 13.22
CA ASN A 152 7.94 -13.70 13.19
C ASN A 152 7.45 -14.07 11.78
N ASN A 153 8.14 -13.65 10.73
CA ASN A 153 7.78 -13.94 9.33
C ASN A 153 6.35 -13.50 8.95
N PHE A 154 5.88 -12.37 9.49
CA PHE A 154 4.66 -11.73 9.00
C PHE A 154 4.95 -10.87 7.78
N PRO A 155 3.97 -10.71 6.87
CA PRO A 155 4.03 -9.64 5.90
C PRO A 155 4.04 -8.29 6.63
N LEU A 156 4.95 -7.39 6.27
CA LEU A 156 4.92 -6.04 6.82
C LEU A 156 3.66 -5.31 6.34
N PRO A 157 2.86 -4.75 7.24
CA PRO A 157 1.62 -4.08 6.88
C PRO A 157 1.89 -2.74 6.22
N HIS A 158 0.92 -2.26 5.45
CA HIS A 158 0.86 -0.85 5.15
C HIS A 158 0.59 -0.07 6.43
N PHE A 159 1.20 1.10 6.55
CA PHE A 159 0.96 1.98 7.69
C PHE A 159 0.58 3.39 7.25
N PHE A 160 -0.29 4.02 8.02
CA PHE A 160 -0.71 5.39 7.76
C PHE A 160 0.22 6.37 8.47
N GLY A 161 0.69 7.36 7.72
CA GLY A 161 1.47 8.49 8.20
C GLY A 161 0.80 9.81 7.88
N GLY A 162 0.99 10.81 8.74
CA GLY A 162 0.54 12.16 8.44
C GLY A 162 1.36 12.78 7.30
N ALA A 163 0.74 13.63 6.48
CA ALA A 163 1.41 14.33 5.38
C ALA A 163 2.61 15.19 5.82
N ASN A 164 2.74 15.51 7.12
CA ASN A 164 3.91 16.17 7.69
C ASN A 164 5.19 15.33 7.65
N LEU A 165 5.08 14.01 7.44
CA LEU A 165 6.21 13.10 7.25
C LEU A 165 6.62 12.99 5.77
N ASP A 166 5.92 13.65 4.87
CA ASP A 166 6.23 13.67 3.43
C ASP A 166 7.41 14.61 3.12
N ILE A 167 8.53 14.39 3.81
CA ILE A 167 9.80 15.04 3.57
C ILE A 167 10.53 14.24 2.49
N PRO A 168 11.11 14.86 1.44
CA PRO A 168 11.56 14.17 0.22
C PRO A 168 12.39 12.91 0.43
N VAL A 169 13.37 12.92 1.31
CA VAL A 169 14.22 11.75 1.58
C VAL A 169 13.47 10.71 2.43
N LEU A 170 12.79 11.15 3.49
CA LEU A 170 12.07 10.28 4.41
C LEU A 170 10.87 9.63 3.71
N SER A 171 10.09 10.37 2.96
CA SER A 171 8.93 9.84 2.24
C SER A 171 9.32 8.84 1.16
N PHE A 172 10.48 9.03 0.51
CA PHE A 172 11.02 8.05 -0.43
C PHE A 172 11.19 6.67 0.21
N PHE A 173 11.78 6.62 1.42
CA PHE A 173 11.95 5.38 2.17
C PHE A 173 10.62 4.84 2.69
N LEU A 174 9.85 5.69 3.37
CA LEU A 174 8.59 5.26 4.00
C LEU A 174 7.57 4.74 2.98
N ARG A 175 7.41 5.37 1.80
CA ARG A 175 6.54 4.87 0.75
C ARG A 175 6.95 3.49 0.23
N ARG A 176 8.25 3.21 0.19
CA ARG A 176 8.79 1.91 -0.22
C ARG A 176 8.75 0.87 0.88
N ALA A 177 8.61 1.32 2.11
CA ALA A 177 8.38 0.47 3.28
C ALA A 177 6.89 0.24 3.58
N GLY A 178 5.97 0.69 2.72
CA GLY A 178 4.53 0.50 2.90
C GLY A 178 3.79 1.72 3.48
N GLY A 179 4.46 2.85 3.65
CA GLY A 179 3.87 4.09 4.18
C GLY A 179 2.85 4.71 3.23
N ILE A 180 1.70 5.04 3.76
CA ILE A 180 0.58 5.72 3.12
C ILE A 180 0.43 7.08 3.79
N PHE A 181 0.66 8.16 3.04
CA PHE A 181 0.54 9.50 3.60
C PHE A 181 -0.86 10.04 3.43
N ILE A 182 -1.48 10.47 4.55
CA ILE A 182 -2.82 11.04 4.54
C ILE A 182 -2.78 12.47 5.07
N ARG A 183 -3.61 13.33 4.51
CA ARG A 183 -3.80 14.71 4.97
C ARG A 183 -4.57 14.70 6.27
N ARG A 184 -4.21 15.57 7.20
CA ARG A 184 -4.91 15.72 8.49
C ARG A 184 -6.27 16.39 8.34
N SER A 185 -6.43 17.26 7.34
CA SER A 185 -7.66 18.00 7.04
C SER A 185 -8.07 17.72 5.60
N PHE A 186 -9.16 16.99 5.42
CA PHE A 186 -9.75 16.66 4.12
C PHE A 186 -11.27 16.52 4.18
N GLN A 187 -11.89 16.98 5.29
CA GLN A 187 -13.30 16.72 5.58
C GLN A 187 -14.23 17.31 4.52
N ASP A 188 -13.85 18.40 3.88
CA ASP A 188 -14.65 19.11 2.88
C ASP A 188 -14.26 18.73 1.42
N ASN A 189 -13.34 17.76 1.23
CA ASN A 189 -12.90 17.35 -0.09
C ASN A 189 -13.41 15.96 -0.45
N GLU A 190 -14.53 15.92 -1.17
CA GLU A 190 -15.18 14.66 -1.56
C GLU A 190 -14.33 13.83 -2.53
N VAL A 191 -13.54 14.46 -3.41
CA VAL A 191 -12.64 13.78 -4.33
C VAL A 191 -11.53 13.06 -3.55
N TYR A 192 -11.01 13.71 -2.49
CA TYR A 192 -10.00 13.10 -1.62
C TYR A 192 -10.56 11.91 -0.85
N LYS A 193 -11.73 12.08 -0.22
CA LYS A 193 -12.42 11.00 0.52
C LYS A 193 -12.68 9.80 -0.36
N LEU A 194 -13.23 10.03 -1.55
CA LEU A 194 -13.51 8.97 -2.52
C LEU A 194 -12.23 8.25 -2.93
N SER A 195 -11.16 8.99 -3.23
CA SER A 195 -9.86 8.44 -3.62
C SER A 195 -9.24 7.60 -2.50
N LEU A 196 -9.30 8.08 -1.26
CA LEU A 196 -8.81 7.37 -0.08
C LEU A 196 -9.63 6.10 0.18
N LYS A 197 -10.97 6.19 0.16
CA LYS A 197 -11.86 5.04 0.32
C LYS A 197 -11.57 3.96 -0.72
N GLN A 198 -11.42 4.36 -1.98
CA GLN A 198 -11.13 3.42 -3.06
C GLN A 198 -9.76 2.77 -2.90
N TYR A 199 -8.76 3.53 -2.43
CA TYR A 199 -7.43 3.00 -2.19
C TYR A 199 -7.40 2.01 -1.01
N ILE A 200 -8.05 2.34 0.11
CA ILE A 200 -8.17 1.42 1.26
C ILE A 200 -8.90 0.14 0.86
N GLY A 201 -9.97 0.24 0.09
CA GLY A 201 -10.69 -0.94 -0.39
C GLY A 201 -9.91 -1.82 -1.37
N TYR A 202 -8.81 -1.30 -1.92
CA TYR A 202 -7.90 -2.04 -2.78
C TYR A 202 -6.84 -2.83 -1.98
N LEU A 203 -6.43 -2.34 -0.81
CA LEU A 203 -5.43 -2.96 0.08
C LEU A 203 -5.95 -4.23 0.74
#